data_9151db7aa9486fe9f0b394225406eca0
#
_entry.id   9151db7aa9486fe9f0b394225406eca0
#
_cell.length_a   1.000
_cell.length_b   1.000
_cell.length_c   1.000
_cell.angle_alpha   90.00
_cell.angle_beta   90.00
_cell.angle_gamma   90.00
#
_symmetry.space_group_name_H-M   'P 1'
#
loop_
_entity.id
_entity.type
_entity.pdbx_description
1 polymer ?
#
loop_
_entity_poly.entity_id
_entity_poly.type
_entity_poly.pdbx_seq_one_letter_code
_entity_poly.pdbx_strand_id
1 'polypeptide(L)'
;MIRKPDGSWDKSRLPSRHVTEGPSRAPHRSYYYAMGLGSREIAQPFVGVASCWNEAAPCNTALMRQAHAVSEGVKKAGATPREFCTITVTDGIAMGHEGMRSSLVSRDVIADSVELTMRGHGYDALVGIAGCDKSLPGMMMAMLRLNVPSVFLYGGSILPGSWQGRDVTVVDVFEAVGQHSAGKMSLDDLCSLEQHACPSDGACGGQFTANTMACVSEAIGLALPLSAALPAPYLSRDAYAVASGETVVRLIETQLRPRDFITRKSFENAAAVIAATGGSTNGGLHLPAMAHECGISFTLRDFAEIAQRTPHIADLKPGGRFVAKDMGEAGGMPMLLKTLLEGGYIHGDCMTITGKTIAENVKDVVWRDDQEVIRPVSNPLSPTGGVVGLWGSLAPEGAIVKVAGMTSHRSHRGPARVFDGEEACFQAVERG
;
A
#
# COMPACT_ATOMS: atom_id res chain seq x y z
N MET A 1 20.03 25.48 -1.80
CA MET A 1 18.65 25.49 -2.32
C MET A 1 18.71 25.11 -3.79
N ILE A 2 17.80 24.30 -4.27
CA ILE A 2 17.71 23.90 -5.70
C ILE A 2 16.95 24.93 -6.55
N ARG A 3 16.28 25.89 -5.92
CA ARG A 3 15.77 27.08 -6.63
C ARG A 3 16.76 28.24 -6.54
N LYS A 4 17.00 28.87 -7.69
CA LYS A 4 17.81 30.11 -7.78
C LYS A 4 16.99 31.32 -7.30
N PRO A 5 17.62 32.45 -7.00
CA PRO A 5 16.91 33.66 -6.56
C PRO A 5 15.87 34.19 -7.56
N ASP A 6 16.01 33.89 -8.84
CA ASP A 6 15.08 34.27 -9.92
C ASP A 6 13.89 33.29 -10.05
N GLY A 7 13.79 32.28 -9.16
CA GLY A 7 12.77 31.26 -9.18
C GLY A 7 13.03 30.10 -10.14
N SER A 8 14.06 30.14 -10.95
CA SER A 8 14.45 29.05 -11.85
C SER A 8 15.07 27.87 -11.06
N TRP A 9 15.08 26.68 -11.67
CA TRP A 9 15.68 25.50 -11.09
C TRP A 9 17.21 25.45 -11.32
N ASP A 10 17.94 25.10 -10.28
CA ASP A 10 19.33 24.66 -10.39
C ASP A 10 19.37 23.13 -10.52
N LYS A 11 19.57 22.67 -11.74
CA LYS A 11 19.65 21.22 -12.03
C LYS A 11 21.03 20.61 -11.77
N SER A 12 22.02 21.38 -11.29
CA SER A 12 23.39 20.91 -11.09
C SER A 12 23.48 19.61 -10.22
N ARG A 13 22.51 19.41 -9.34
CA ARG A 13 22.41 18.24 -8.45
C ARG A 13 21.34 17.25 -8.87
N LEU A 14 20.64 17.47 -9.97
CA LEU A 14 19.53 16.65 -10.43
C LEU A 14 19.98 15.69 -11.54
N PRO A 15 19.55 14.42 -11.53
CA PRO A 15 19.83 13.44 -12.59
C PRO A 15 19.45 13.92 -13.98
N SER A 16 18.35 14.65 -14.14
CA SER A 16 17.84 15.12 -15.43
C SER A 16 18.78 16.09 -16.15
N ARG A 17 19.75 16.70 -15.46
CA ARG A 17 20.79 17.50 -16.12
C ARG A 17 21.54 16.70 -17.18
N HIS A 18 21.76 15.41 -16.95
CA HIS A 18 22.51 14.55 -17.84
C HIS A 18 21.82 14.30 -19.19
N VAL A 19 20.52 14.59 -19.29
CA VAL A 19 19.73 14.47 -20.52
C VAL A 19 19.19 15.80 -21.03
N THR A 20 19.33 16.89 -20.26
CA THR A 20 18.77 18.20 -20.64
C THR A 20 19.77 19.32 -20.81
N GLU A 21 20.97 19.26 -20.20
CA GLU A 21 21.91 20.42 -20.17
C GLU A 21 23.10 20.24 -21.09
N GLY A 22 23.57 21.39 -21.63
CA GLY A 22 24.74 21.50 -22.49
C GLY A 22 24.50 21.16 -23.96
N PRO A 23 25.43 21.58 -24.85
CA PRO A 23 25.30 21.38 -26.31
C PRO A 23 25.27 19.90 -26.72
N SER A 24 26.03 19.04 -26.04
CA SER A 24 26.08 17.60 -26.31
C SER A 24 24.75 16.89 -26.08
N ARG A 25 23.79 17.54 -25.41
CA ARG A 25 22.42 16.99 -25.12
C ARG A 25 21.37 17.53 -26.10
N ALA A 26 21.75 18.23 -27.14
CA ALA A 26 20.83 18.65 -28.20
C ALA A 26 20.03 17.50 -28.81
N PRO A 27 20.60 16.30 -29.12
CA PRO A 27 19.82 15.15 -29.59
C PRO A 27 18.74 14.71 -28.61
N HIS A 28 19.04 14.68 -27.31
CA HIS A 28 18.07 14.33 -26.26
C HIS A 28 16.92 15.35 -26.23
N ARG A 29 17.23 16.66 -26.28
CA ARG A 29 16.20 17.70 -26.29
C ARG A 29 15.33 17.63 -27.54
N SER A 30 15.90 17.21 -28.69
CA SER A 30 15.10 16.99 -29.91
C SER A 30 14.00 15.98 -29.70
N TYR A 31 14.25 14.90 -28.95
CA TYR A 31 13.20 13.94 -28.59
C TYR A 31 12.16 14.56 -27.64
N TYR A 32 12.58 15.39 -26.68
CA TYR A 32 11.64 16.07 -25.79
C TYR A 32 10.74 17.06 -26.54
N TYR A 33 11.29 17.82 -27.52
CA TYR A 33 10.48 18.66 -28.39
C TYR A 33 9.50 17.85 -29.24
N ALA A 34 9.91 16.70 -29.76
CA ALA A 34 9.03 15.79 -30.51
C ALA A 34 7.87 15.25 -29.66
N MET A 35 8.07 15.15 -28.34
CA MET A 35 7.02 14.77 -27.38
C MET A 35 6.19 15.97 -26.89
N GLY A 36 6.33 17.15 -27.49
CA GLY A 36 5.56 18.36 -27.18
C GLY A 36 6.06 19.16 -25.97
N LEU A 37 7.23 18.86 -25.40
CA LEU A 37 7.80 19.69 -24.35
C LEU A 37 8.42 20.95 -24.93
N GLY A 38 8.17 22.11 -24.31
CA GLY A 38 8.87 23.36 -24.62
C GLY A 38 10.18 23.52 -23.82
N SER A 39 10.91 24.57 -24.12
CA SER A 39 12.17 24.88 -23.43
C SER A 39 11.99 25.08 -21.92
N ARG A 40 10.82 25.59 -21.50
CA ARG A 40 10.47 25.78 -20.09
C ARG A 40 10.36 24.44 -19.38
N GLU A 41 9.61 23.49 -19.94
CA GLU A 41 9.40 22.15 -19.37
C GLU A 41 10.71 21.36 -19.32
N ILE A 42 11.58 21.50 -20.35
CA ILE A 42 12.89 20.85 -20.39
C ILE A 42 13.84 21.40 -19.31
N ALA A 43 13.70 22.68 -18.95
CA ALA A 43 14.49 23.31 -17.89
C ALA A 43 14.02 22.95 -16.47
N GLN A 44 12.83 22.40 -16.31
CA GLN A 44 12.27 21.96 -15.03
C GLN A 44 12.81 20.57 -14.62
N PRO A 45 12.72 20.20 -13.31
CA PRO A 45 12.96 18.83 -12.87
C PRO A 45 11.98 17.86 -13.53
N PHE A 46 12.44 16.66 -13.83
CA PHE A 46 11.61 15.60 -14.36
C PHE A 46 11.13 14.69 -13.23
N VAL A 47 9.81 14.57 -13.07
CA VAL A 47 9.18 13.71 -12.08
C VAL A 47 8.62 12.48 -12.77
N GLY A 48 9.15 11.30 -12.45
CA GLY A 48 8.54 10.03 -12.86
C GLY A 48 7.22 9.84 -12.15
N VAL A 49 6.15 9.59 -12.90
CA VAL A 49 4.84 9.20 -12.38
C VAL A 49 4.61 7.75 -12.81
N ALA A 50 4.97 6.83 -11.92
CA ALA A 50 4.88 5.40 -12.17
C ALA A 50 3.53 4.87 -11.71
N SER A 51 2.79 4.19 -12.57
CA SER A 51 1.54 3.54 -12.18
C SER A 51 1.55 2.06 -12.54
N CYS A 52 0.82 1.26 -11.75
CA CYS A 52 0.55 -0.14 -12.05
C CYS A 52 -0.77 -0.31 -12.81
N TRP A 53 -1.15 0.68 -13.62
CA TRP A 53 -2.39 0.63 -14.38
C TRP A 53 -2.44 -0.54 -15.36
N ASN A 54 -3.54 -1.24 -15.36
CA ASN A 54 -3.96 -2.20 -16.39
C ASN A 54 -5.46 -2.50 -16.22
N GLU A 55 -6.03 -3.24 -17.18
CA GLU A 55 -7.44 -3.67 -17.18
C GLU A 55 -7.62 -5.10 -16.60
N ALA A 56 -6.60 -5.68 -15.99
CA ALA A 56 -6.65 -7.04 -15.49
C ALA A 56 -7.49 -7.19 -14.21
N ALA A 57 -7.70 -6.12 -13.45
CA ALA A 57 -8.47 -6.17 -12.21
C ALA A 57 -8.93 -4.79 -11.76
N PRO A 58 -10.03 -4.70 -10.97
CA PRO A 58 -10.59 -3.43 -10.52
C PRO A 58 -9.62 -2.57 -9.70
N CYS A 59 -8.65 -3.18 -9.02
CA CYS A 59 -7.64 -2.45 -8.25
C CYS A 59 -6.69 -1.58 -9.10
N ASN A 60 -6.64 -1.80 -10.41
CA ASN A 60 -5.70 -1.14 -11.32
C ASN A 60 -6.38 -0.16 -12.29
N THR A 61 -7.68 -0.29 -12.54
CA THR A 61 -8.39 0.47 -13.59
C THR A 61 -8.42 1.98 -13.33
N ALA A 62 -8.56 2.42 -12.08
CA ALA A 62 -8.55 3.84 -11.71
C ALA A 62 -7.16 4.50 -11.74
N LEU A 63 -6.06 3.73 -11.81
CA LEU A 63 -4.71 4.26 -11.59
C LEU A 63 -4.25 5.21 -12.70
N MET A 64 -4.75 5.07 -13.93
CA MET A 64 -4.44 6.03 -15.02
C MET A 64 -5.03 7.41 -14.72
N ARG A 65 -6.30 7.48 -14.29
CA ARG A 65 -6.94 8.75 -13.90
C ARG A 65 -6.16 9.43 -12.78
N GLN A 66 -5.72 8.66 -11.80
CA GLN A 66 -4.92 9.18 -10.69
C GLN A 66 -3.52 9.62 -11.13
N ALA A 67 -2.87 8.95 -12.09
CA ALA A 67 -1.59 9.38 -12.66
C ALA A 67 -1.71 10.74 -13.36
N HIS A 68 -2.78 10.94 -14.12
CA HIS A 68 -3.07 12.25 -14.73
C HIS A 68 -3.28 13.35 -13.66
N ALA A 69 -4.00 13.05 -12.57
CA ALA A 69 -4.19 14.01 -11.47
C ALA A 69 -2.86 14.33 -10.75
N VAL A 70 -1.98 13.34 -10.54
CA VAL A 70 -0.62 13.56 -10.03
C VAL A 70 0.16 14.47 -10.96
N SER A 71 0.09 14.23 -12.27
CA SER A 71 0.77 15.03 -13.29
C SER A 71 0.33 16.49 -13.28
N GLU A 72 -0.96 16.76 -13.03
CA GLU A 72 -1.46 18.14 -12.86
C GLU A 72 -0.86 18.79 -11.60
N GLY A 73 -0.75 18.07 -10.49
CA GLY A 73 -0.08 18.57 -9.28
C GLY A 73 1.39 18.89 -9.50
N VAL A 74 2.11 18.02 -10.21
CA VAL A 74 3.52 18.24 -10.59
C VAL A 74 3.69 19.49 -11.45
N LYS A 75 2.86 19.66 -12.50
CA LYS A 75 2.87 20.84 -13.37
C LYS A 75 2.58 22.11 -12.58
N LYS A 76 1.56 22.10 -11.74
CA LYS A 76 1.15 23.23 -10.90
C LYS A 76 2.28 23.68 -9.97
N ALA A 77 3.07 22.74 -9.44
CA ALA A 77 4.22 23.02 -8.60
C ALA A 77 5.49 23.42 -9.39
N GLY A 78 5.45 23.45 -10.73
CA GLY A 78 6.52 23.91 -11.60
C GLY A 78 7.60 22.87 -11.89
N ALA A 79 7.22 21.61 -12.01
CA ALA A 79 8.06 20.52 -12.52
C ALA A 79 7.40 19.82 -13.72
N THR A 80 8.11 18.93 -14.40
CA THR A 80 7.65 18.26 -15.61
C THR A 80 7.37 16.77 -15.32
N PRO A 81 6.11 16.33 -15.34
CA PRO A 81 5.77 14.94 -15.12
C PRO A 81 6.13 14.07 -16.33
N ARG A 82 6.55 12.84 -16.05
CA ARG A 82 6.85 11.80 -17.04
C ARG A 82 6.14 10.52 -16.61
N GLU A 83 4.96 10.29 -17.18
CA GLU A 83 4.13 9.11 -16.86
C GLU A 83 4.69 7.85 -17.53
N PHE A 84 4.66 6.74 -16.81
CA PHE A 84 4.95 5.40 -17.32
C PHE A 84 4.25 4.34 -16.49
N CYS A 85 4.07 3.15 -17.08
CA CYS A 85 3.44 2.02 -16.41
C CYS A 85 4.46 0.92 -16.10
N THR A 86 4.21 0.19 -15.03
CA THR A 86 4.82 -1.09 -14.71
C THR A 86 3.74 -2.16 -14.59
N ILE A 87 4.15 -3.43 -14.48
CA ILE A 87 3.22 -4.56 -14.41
C ILE A 87 2.48 -4.63 -13.08
N THR A 88 1.39 -5.40 -13.05
CA THR A 88 0.76 -5.94 -11.85
C THR A 88 0.19 -7.31 -12.13
N VAL A 89 0.46 -8.26 -11.24
CA VAL A 89 -0.29 -9.52 -11.15
C VAL A 89 -1.26 -9.38 -9.98
N THR A 90 -2.54 -9.61 -10.23
CA THR A 90 -3.58 -9.47 -9.21
C THR A 90 -3.86 -10.80 -8.55
N ASP A 91 -3.59 -10.90 -7.25
CA ASP A 91 -3.77 -12.12 -6.47
C ASP A 91 -5.19 -12.68 -6.57
N GLY A 92 -6.21 -11.82 -6.50
CA GLY A 92 -7.61 -12.23 -6.57
C GLY A 92 -8.02 -12.91 -7.89
N ILE A 93 -7.33 -12.61 -9.00
CA ILE A 93 -7.55 -13.27 -10.30
C ILE A 93 -6.60 -14.47 -10.47
N ALA A 94 -5.38 -14.39 -9.95
CA ALA A 94 -4.36 -15.44 -10.07
C ALA A 94 -4.58 -16.61 -9.08
N MET A 95 -5.38 -16.40 -8.03
CA MET A 95 -5.63 -17.39 -6.98
C MET A 95 -6.29 -18.67 -7.51
N GLY A 96 -5.89 -19.82 -7.00
CA GLY A 96 -6.48 -21.12 -7.33
C GLY A 96 -6.03 -21.73 -8.67
N HIS A 97 -5.01 -21.16 -9.34
CA HIS A 97 -4.41 -21.74 -10.54
C HIS A 97 -2.91 -21.38 -10.66
N GLU A 98 -2.22 -21.92 -11.67
CA GLU A 98 -0.79 -21.72 -11.91
C GLU A 98 -0.33 -20.24 -11.93
N GLY A 99 -1.21 -19.32 -12.31
CA GLY A 99 -0.93 -17.87 -12.33
C GLY A 99 -0.49 -17.31 -10.98
N MET A 100 -0.88 -17.94 -9.87
CA MET A 100 -0.51 -17.48 -8.52
C MET A 100 1.01 -17.53 -8.27
N ARG A 101 1.74 -18.40 -8.96
CA ARG A 101 3.21 -18.47 -8.90
C ARG A 101 3.89 -17.19 -9.40
N SER A 102 3.22 -16.40 -10.24
CA SER A 102 3.72 -15.12 -10.74
C SER A 102 3.49 -13.96 -9.75
N SER A 103 2.61 -14.13 -8.75
CA SER A 103 2.19 -13.06 -7.84
C SER A 103 3.38 -12.46 -7.09
N LEU A 104 4.07 -13.23 -6.24
CA LEU A 104 5.18 -12.70 -5.42
C LEU A 104 6.35 -12.22 -6.27
N VAL A 105 6.67 -12.93 -7.36
CA VAL A 105 7.76 -12.56 -8.29
C VAL A 105 7.51 -11.18 -8.91
N SER A 106 6.25 -10.83 -9.18
CA SER A 106 5.89 -9.52 -9.76
C SER A 106 6.32 -8.34 -8.87
N ARG A 107 6.40 -8.50 -7.54
CA ARG A 107 6.87 -7.46 -6.61
C ARG A 107 8.27 -6.98 -6.97
N ASP A 108 9.19 -7.90 -7.17
CA ASP A 108 10.59 -7.57 -7.46
C ASP A 108 10.73 -7.02 -8.88
N VAL A 109 10.00 -7.60 -9.86
CA VAL A 109 9.97 -7.09 -11.25
C VAL A 109 9.41 -5.65 -11.31
N ILE A 110 8.40 -5.32 -10.49
CA ILE A 110 7.88 -3.95 -10.38
C ILE A 110 8.99 -3.02 -9.88
N ALA A 111 9.67 -3.38 -8.80
CA ALA A 111 10.76 -2.58 -8.25
C ALA A 111 11.89 -2.38 -9.28
N ASP A 112 12.29 -3.42 -9.97
CA ASP A 112 13.34 -3.41 -11.00
C ASP A 112 12.94 -2.55 -12.21
N SER A 113 11.72 -2.71 -12.72
CA SER A 113 11.26 -1.96 -13.90
C SER A 113 11.15 -0.46 -13.63
N VAL A 114 10.69 -0.08 -12.45
CA VAL A 114 10.63 1.32 -12.02
C VAL A 114 12.04 1.88 -11.86
N GLU A 115 12.96 1.15 -11.22
CA GLU A 115 14.36 1.58 -11.09
C GLU A 115 15.01 1.80 -12.46
N LEU A 116 14.87 0.84 -13.38
CA LEU A 116 15.45 0.94 -14.72
C LEU A 116 14.91 2.14 -15.49
N THR A 117 13.60 2.38 -15.43
CA THR A 117 12.98 3.53 -16.09
C THR A 117 13.47 4.85 -15.51
N MET A 118 13.48 4.99 -14.19
CA MET A 118 13.91 6.19 -13.49
C MET A 118 15.39 6.53 -13.77
N ARG A 119 16.26 5.52 -13.67
CA ARG A 119 17.71 5.69 -13.94
C ARG A 119 18.01 5.93 -15.41
N GLY A 120 17.40 5.13 -16.29
CA GLY A 120 17.64 5.19 -17.74
C GLY A 120 17.25 6.53 -18.36
N HIS A 121 16.19 7.17 -17.84
CA HIS A 121 15.72 8.47 -18.33
C HIS A 121 16.18 9.66 -17.47
N GLY A 122 16.89 9.41 -16.38
CA GLY A 122 17.42 10.46 -15.51
C GLY A 122 16.33 11.28 -14.82
N TYR A 123 15.26 10.64 -14.31
CA TYR A 123 14.21 11.35 -13.58
C TYR A 123 14.66 11.70 -12.16
N ASP A 124 14.24 12.86 -11.68
CA ASP A 124 14.75 13.51 -10.47
C ASP A 124 13.96 13.11 -9.20
N ALA A 125 12.72 12.71 -9.38
CA ALA A 125 11.82 12.34 -8.29
C ALA A 125 10.76 11.35 -8.79
N LEU A 126 10.07 10.68 -7.87
CA LEU A 126 9.10 9.62 -8.17
C LEU A 126 7.79 9.80 -7.40
N VAL A 127 6.67 9.81 -8.10
CA VAL A 127 5.38 9.47 -7.51
C VAL A 127 4.98 8.08 -7.99
N GLY A 128 4.82 7.15 -7.08
CA GLY A 128 4.44 5.78 -7.40
C GLY A 128 3.03 5.47 -6.97
N ILE A 129 2.23 4.95 -7.91
CA ILE A 129 0.80 4.68 -7.74
C ILE A 129 0.54 3.19 -7.91
N ALA A 130 -0.02 2.56 -6.88
CA ALA A 130 -0.26 1.13 -6.89
C ALA A 130 -1.58 0.77 -6.19
N GLY A 131 -2.25 -0.31 -6.65
CA GLY A 131 -3.57 -0.69 -6.17
C GLY A 131 -3.70 -2.15 -5.71
N CYS A 132 -2.68 -3.02 -5.89
CA CYS A 132 -2.81 -4.45 -5.66
C CYS A 132 -1.72 -5.01 -4.74
N ASP A 133 -1.93 -6.22 -4.24
CA ASP A 133 -1.18 -6.90 -3.17
C ASP A 133 0.34 -6.78 -3.28
N LYS A 134 0.91 -7.07 -4.45
CA LYS A 134 2.36 -7.07 -4.67
C LYS A 134 2.85 -5.75 -5.28
N SER A 135 1.96 -4.98 -5.90
CA SER A 135 2.33 -3.70 -6.52
C SER A 135 2.62 -2.61 -5.49
N LEU A 136 1.90 -2.59 -4.34
CA LEU A 136 2.20 -1.61 -3.30
C LEU A 136 3.62 -1.80 -2.73
N PRO A 137 3.99 -2.98 -2.20
CA PRO A 137 5.34 -3.17 -1.68
C PRO A 137 6.41 -3.05 -2.77
N GLY A 138 6.18 -3.54 -4.00
CA GLY A 138 7.12 -3.40 -5.11
C GLY A 138 7.43 -1.94 -5.45
N MET A 139 6.41 -1.09 -5.51
CA MET A 139 6.57 0.34 -5.75
C MET A 139 7.32 1.03 -4.60
N MET A 140 7.00 0.70 -3.34
CA MET A 140 7.72 1.23 -2.19
C MET A 140 9.17 0.75 -2.16
N MET A 141 9.46 -0.52 -2.52
CA MET A 141 10.83 -1.02 -2.66
C MET A 141 11.62 -0.21 -3.70
N ALA A 142 11.03 0.11 -4.86
CA ALA A 142 11.66 0.97 -5.86
C ALA A 142 12.03 2.35 -5.30
N MET A 143 11.13 2.99 -4.54
CA MET A 143 11.38 4.29 -3.91
C MET A 143 12.54 4.23 -2.91
N LEU A 144 12.56 3.20 -2.08
CA LEU A 144 13.58 2.98 -1.06
C LEU A 144 14.94 2.69 -1.69
N ARG A 145 14.98 1.88 -2.75
CA ARG A 145 16.18 1.53 -3.50
C ARG A 145 16.77 2.70 -4.26
N LEU A 146 15.93 3.45 -5.00
CA LEU A 146 16.32 4.63 -5.76
C LEU A 146 16.80 5.77 -4.87
N ASN A 147 16.16 5.95 -3.74
CA ASN A 147 16.44 7.03 -2.79
C ASN A 147 16.45 8.42 -3.44
N VAL A 148 15.49 8.68 -4.31
CA VAL A 148 15.16 10.01 -4.84
C VAL A 148 13.96 10.58 -4.09
N PRO A 149 13.70 11.89 -4.08
CA PRO A 149 12.47 12.44 -3.52
C PRO A 149 11.26 11.66 -4.04
N SER A 150 10.46 11.10 -3.14
CA SER A 150 9.40 10.16 -3.53
C SER A 150 8.14 10.32 -2.68
N VAL A 151 6.98 10.14 -3.32
CA VAL A 151 5.67 10.08 -2.68
C VAL A 151 4.94 8.85 -3.17
N PHE A 152 4.45 8.03 -2.23
CA PHE A 152 3.60 6.89 -2.55
C PHE A 152 2.13 7.30 -2.54
N LEU A 153 1.37 6.85 -3.54
CA LEU A 153 -0.09 7.02 -3.62
C LEU A 153 -0.76 5.65 -3.78
N TYR A 154 -1.58 5.30 -2.81
CA TYR A 154 -2.44 4.13 -2.91
C TYR A 154 -3.61 4.39 -3.87
N GLY A 155 -3.96 3.43 -4.72
CA GLY A 155 -5.07 3.55 -5.68
C GLY A 155 -6.47 3.64 -5.05
N GLY A 156 -6.62 3.21 -3.81
CA GLY A 156 -7.89 3.23 -3.07
C GLY A 156 -8.59 1.87 -3.04
N SER A 157 -9.47 1.69 -2.05
CA SER A 157 -10.29 0.49 -1.91
C SER A 157 -11.53 0.53 -2.79
N ILE A 158 -12.08 -0.64 -3.10
CA ILE A 158 -13.39 -0.80 -3.72
C ILE A 158 -14.49 -0.41 -2.72
N LEU A 159 -15.64 0.03 -3.22
CA LEU A 159 -16.84 0.19 -2.40
C LEU A 159 -17.45 -1.18 -2.09
N PRO A 160 -18.10 -1.37 -0.93
CA PRO A 160 -18.93 -2.54 -0.71
C PRO A 160 -20.10 -2.53 -1.71
N GLY A 161 -20.50 -3.71 -2.14
CA GLY A 161 -21.72 -3.91 -2.90
C GLY A 161 -22.93 -4.04 -2.00
N SER A 162 -24.12 -4.19 -2.57
CA SER A 162 -25.35 -4.44 -1.82
C SER A 162 -26.10 -5.64 -2.41
N TRP A 163 -26.42 -6.61 -1.55
CA TRP A 163 -27.17 -7.80 -1.93
C TRP A 163 -28.16 -8.18 -0.84
N GLN A 164 -29.41 -8.37 -1.19
CA GLN A 164 -30.51 -8.69 -0.26
C GLN A 164 -30.57 -7.73 0.95
N GLY A 165 -30.34 -6.42 0.72
CA GLY A 165 -30.45 -5.37 1.74
C GLY A 165 -29.27 -5.31 2.73
N ARG A 166 -28.17 -6.00 2.46
CA ARG A 166 -26.92 -5.95 3.26
C ARG A 166 -25.72 -5.61 2.40
N ASP A 167 -24.71 -4.99 3.01
CA ASP A 167 -23.42 -4.74 2.38
C ASP A 167 -22.64 -6.05 2.20
N VAL A 168 -22.11 -6.24 0.99
CA VAL A 168 -21.34 -7.41 0.59
C VAL A 168 -20.02 -7.02 -0.05
N THR A 169 -19.07 -7.95 -0.01
CA THR A 169 -17.74 -7.80 -0.60
C THR A 169 -17.32 -9.11 -1.25
N VAL A 170 -16.16 -9.14 -1.90
CA VAL A 170 -15.58 -10.39 -2.42
C VAL A 170 -15.42 -11.48 -1.35
N VAL A 171 -15.30 -11.10 -0.06
CA VAL A 171 -15.25 -12.07 1.06
C VAL A 171 -16.53 -12.88 1.13
N ASP A 172 -17.67 -12.18 1.01
CA ASP A 172 -18.98 -12.83 1.02
C ASP A 172 -19.15 -13.82 -0.16
N VAL A 173 -18.50 -13.52 -1.32
CA VAL A 173 -18.49 -14.43 -2.48
C VAL A 173 -17.67 -15.69 -2.19
N PHE A 174 -16.48 -15.56 -1.56
CA PHE A 174 -15.67 -16.72 -1.15
C PHE A 174 -16.44 -17.62 -0.19
N GLU A 175 -17.12 -17.05 0.79
CA GLU A 175 -17.95 -17.79 1.73
C GLU A 175 -19.14 -18.48 1.02
N ALA A 176 -19.75 -17.79 0.06
CA ALA A 176 -20.87 -18.29 -0.72
C ALA A 176 -20.49 -19.49 -1.60
N VAL A 177 -19.28 -19.52 -2.17
CA VAL A 177 -18.75 -20.69 -2.90
C VAL A 177 -18.75 -21.93 -1.97
N GLY A 178 -18.25 -21.77 -0.73
CA GLY A 178 -18.28 -22.86 0.26
C GLY A 178 -19.70 -23.27 0.64
N GLN A 179 -20.62 -22.32 0.78
CA GLN A 179 -22.04 -22.63 1.07
C GLN A 179 -22.71 -23.36 -0.10
N HIS A 180 -22.41 -22.96 -1.33
CA HIS A 180 -22.92 -23.63 -2.52
C HIS A 180 -22.40 -25.08 -2.62
N SER A 181 -21.09 -25.27 -2.45
CA SER A 181 -20.48 -26.62 -2.43
C SER A 181 -21.07 -27.52 -1.35
N ALA A 182 -21.45 -26.95 -0.22
CA ALA A 182 -22.13 -27.66 0.88
C ALA A 182 -23.66 -27.84 0.67
N GLY A 183 -24.21 -27.42 -0.49
CA GLY A 183 -25.64 -27.51 -0.79
C GLY A 183 -26.54 -26.55 0.02
N LYS A 184 -25.96 -25.51 0.62
CA LYS A 184 -26.68 -24.54 1.48
C LYS A 184 -27.05 -23.24 0.74
N MET A 185 -26.59 -23.05 -0.48
CA MET A 185 -26.88 -21.90 -1.33
C MET A 185 -27.19 -22.39 -2.75
N SER A 186 -28.19 -21.79 -3.41
CA SER A 186 -28.51 -22.09 -4.80
C SER A 186 -27.47 -21.50 -5.75
N LEU A 187 -27.34 -22.03 -6.96
CA LEU A 187 -26.50 -21.43 -7.99
C LEU A 187 -26.98 -20.04 -8.38
N ASP A 188 -28.30 -19.82 -8.46
CA ASP A 188 -28.90 -18.53 -8.80
C ASP A 188 -28.57 -17.44 -7.78
N ASP A 189 -28.59 -17.79 -6.47
CA ASP A 189 -28.18 -16.87 -5.40
C ASP A 189 -26.69 -16.54 -5.48
N LEU A 190 -25.84 -17.55 -5.74
CA LEU A 190 -24.39 -17.34 -5.92
C LEU A 190 -24.14 -16.43 -7.12
N CYS A 191 -24.73 -16.68 -8.27
CA CYS A 191 -24.62 -15.83 -9.46
C CYS A 191 -25.18 -14.42 -9.23
N SER A 192 -26.24 -14.29 -8.45
CA SER A 192 -26.73 -12.96 -8.07
C SER A 192 -25.78 -12.22 -7.15
N LEU A 193 -25.20 -12.88 -6.14
CA LEU A 193 -24.24 -12.27 -5.22
C LEU A 193 -22.97 -11.80 -5.94
N GLU A 194 -22.37 -12.63 -6.81
CA GLU A 194 -21.13 -12.28 -7.52
C GLU A 194 -21.26 -11.02 -8.38
N GLN A 195 -22.43 -10.77 -8.96
CA GLN A 195 -22.69 -9.58 -9.77
C GLN A 195 -22.83 -8.29 -8.96
N HIS A 196 -23.07 -8.41 -7.65
CA HIS A 196 -23.32 -7.27 -6.77
C HIS A 196 -22.18 -6.97 -5.80
N ALA A 197 -21.26 -7.90 -5.60
CA ALA A 197 -20.25 -7.81 -4.54
C ALA A 197 -19.14 -6.78 -4.81
N CYS A 198 -18.85 -6.49 -6.08
CA CYS A 198 -17.74 -5.62 -6.50
C CYS A 198 -18.24 -4.51 -7.44
N PRO A 199 -18.85 -3.41 -6.92
CA PRO A 199 -19.59 -2.45 -7.74
C PRO A 199 -18.72 -1.33 -8.35
N SER A 200 -17.42 -1.25 -8.05
CA SER A 200 -16.58 -0.13 -8.45
C SER A 200 -15.12 -0.51 -8.69
N ASP A 201 -14.33 0.45 -9.15
CA ASP A 201 -12.87 0.39 -9.09
C ASP A 201 -12.37 0.25 -7.66
N GLY A 202 -11.17 -0.26 -7.49
CA GLY A 202 -10.42 -0.28 -6.24
C GLY A 202 -9.91 -1.66 -5.83
N ALA A 203 -9.03 -1.66 -4.85
CA ALA A 203 -8.54 -2.87 -4.20
C ALA A 203 -9.62 -3.47 -3.29
N CYS A 204 -9.46 -4.75 -2.91
CA CYS A 204 -10.42 -5.45 -2.04
C CYS A 204 -10.79 -4.61 -0.82
N GLY A 205 -12.10 -4.60 -0.45
CA GLY A 205 -12.63 -3.76 0.63
C GLY A 205 -12.17 -4.17 2.04
N GLY A 206 -11.73 -5.42 2.26
CA GLY A 206 -11.21 -5.87 3.56
C GLY A 206 -9.75 -5.49 3.80
N GLN A 207 -9.28 -5.68 5.04
CA GLN A 207 -7.89 -5.47 5.46
C GLN A 207 -6.99 -6.62 4.98
N PHE A 208 -7.00 -6.85 3.66
CA PHE A 208 -6.09 -7.72 2.93
C PHE A 208 -4.76 -6.99 2.66
N THR A 209 -3.91 -7.55 1.82
CA THR A 209 -2.55 -7.03 1.64
C THR A 209 -2.52 -5.61 1.08
N ALA A 210 -3.38 -5.28 0.11
CA ALA A 210 -3.40 -3.93 -0.49
C ALA A 210 -3.72 -2.85 0.56
N ASN A 211 -4.82 -2.99 1.32
CA ASN A 211 -5.17 -2.04 2.38
C ASN A 211 -4.14 -2.05 3.53
N THR A 212 -3.59 -3.21 3.87
CA THR A 212 -2.52 -3.33 4.86
C THR A 212 -1.29 -2.52 4.43
N MET A 213 -0.82 -2.68 3.20
CA MET A 213 0.36 -1.96 2.70
C MET A 213 0.08 -0.48 2.44
N ALA A 214 -1.18 -0.11 2.16
CA ALA A 214 -1.61 1.29 2.15
C ALA A 214 -1.47 1.93 3.54
N CYS A 215 -1.95 1.26 4.59
CA CYS A 215 -1.75 1.70 5.97
C CYS A 215 -0.26 1.80 6.33
N VAL A 216 0.55 0.83 5.91
CA VAL A 216 2.01 0.83 6.06
C VAL A 216 2.62 2.07 5.42
N SER A 217 2.19 2.47 4.21
CA SER A 217 2.76 3.62 3.50
C SER A 217 2.63 4.94 4.28
N GLU A 218 1.53 5.14 5.00
CA GLU A 218 1.37 6.27 5.92
C GLU A 218 2.22 6.10 7.20
N ALA A 219 2.24 4.89 7.78
CA ALA A 219 2.98 4.60 9.00
C ALA A 219 4.50 4.77 8.87
N ILE A 220 5.06 4.46 7.70
CA ILE A 220 6.50 4.69 7.42
C ILE A 220 6.79 6.10 6.91
N GLY A 221 5.78 6.91 6.67
CA GLY A 221 5.90 8.29 6.25
C GLY A 221 6.07 8.54 4.76
N LEU A 222 5.80 7.56 3.87
CA LEU A 222 5.91 7.68 2.41
C LEU A 222 4.65 8.22 1.72
N ALA A 223 3.50 8.25 2.40
CA ALA A 223 2.22 8.68 1.86
C ALA A 223 1.66 9.87 2.66
N LEU A 224 0.78 10.65 2.02
CA LEU A 224 0.08 11.73 2.70
C LEU A 224 -0.93 11.17 3.72
N PRO A 225 -1.09 11.81 4.88
CA PRO A 225 -2.10 11.41 5.87
C PRO A 225 -3.51 11.32 5.26
N LEU A 226 -4.28 10.28 5.63
CA LEU A 226 -5.60 9.92 5.09
C LEU A 226 -5.60 9.36 3.66
N SER A 227 -4.49 9.35 2.93
CA SER A 227 -4.47 8.86 1.56
C SER A 227 -4.76 7.35 1.44
N ALA A 228 -4.49 6.56 2.48
CA ALA A 228 -4.78 5.13 2.53
C ALA A 228 -6.29 4.80 2.72
N ALA A 229 -7.08 5.76 3.21
CA ALA A 229 -8.43 5.49 3.68
C ALA A 229 -9.55 5.72 2.65
N LEU A 230 -9.26 6.43 1.56
CA LEU A 230 -10.28 6.84 0.60
C LEU A 230 -10.53 5.78 -0.48
N PRO A 231 -11.80 5.41 -0.74
CA PRO A 231 -12.15 4.53 -1.87
C PRO A 231 -11.71 5.08 -3.22
N ALA A 232 -11.40 4.17 -4.16
CA ALA A 232 -10.90 4.51 -5.48
C ALA A 232 -11.85 5.39 -6.32
N PRO A 233 -13.18 5.19 -6.33
CA PRO A 233 -14.09 5.98 -7.16
C PRO A 233 -14.38 7.39 -6.62
N TYR A 234 -13.93 7.73 -5.41
CA TYR A 234 -14.22 9.04 -4.83
C TYR A 234 -13.40 10.16 -5.49
N LEU A 235 -14.06 11.25 -5.89
CA LEU A 235 -13.40 12.44 -6.44
C LEU A 235 -12.39 13.08 -5.46
N SER A 236 -12.63 12.94 -4.16
CA SER A 236 -11.68 13.38 -3.12
C SER A 236 -10.31 12.69 -3.23
N ARG A 237 -10.25 11.49 -3.80
CA ARG A 237 -8.99 10.80 -4.07
C ARG A 237 -8.13 11.53 -5.09
N ASP A 238 -8.73 12.15 -6.10
CA ASP A 238 -7.98 12.92 -7.09
C ASP A 238 -7.32 14.16 -6.47
N ALA A 239 -7.93 14.75 -5.44
CA ALA A 239 -7.30 15.83 -4.68
C ALA A 239 -6.01 15.36 -3.98
N TYR A 240 -5.99 14.13 -3.43
CA TYR A 240 -4.77 13.54 -2.87
C TYR A 240 -3.73 13.21 -3.95
N ALA A 241 -4.16 12.82 -5.14
CA ALA A 241 -3.26 12.62 -6.27
C ALA A 241 -2.58 13.93 -6.68
N VAL A 242 -3.33 15.01 -6.84
CA VAL A 242 -2.79 16.36 -7.09
C VAL A 242 -1.84 16.78 -5.97
N ALA A 243 -2.24 16.63 -4.71
CA ALA A 243 -1.40 16.99 -3.55
C ALA A 243 -0.11 16.14 -3.47
N SER A 244 -0.15 14.89 -3.92
CA SER A 244 1.05 14.04 -4.02
C SER A 244 2.04 14.58 -5.06
N GLY A 245 1.53 15.04 -6.22
CA GLY A 245 2.33 15.72 -7.23
C GLY A 245 2.95 17.03 -6.75
N GLU A 246 2.20 17.85 -6.01
CA GLU A 246 2.74 19.08 -5.40
C GLU A 246 3.78 18.75 -4.31
N THR A 247 3.51 17.72 -3.52
CA THR A 247 4.41 17.31 -2.42
C THR A 247 5.76 16.82 -2.94
N VAL A 248 5.80 15.99 -3.99
CA VAL A 248 7.06 15.48 -4.51
C VAL A 248 7.96 16.61 -5.04
N VAL A 249 7.37 17.67 -5.60
CA VAL A 249 8.13 18.85 -6.05
C VAL A 249 8.73 19.60 -4.85
N ARG A 250 7.98 19.75 -3.75
CA ARG A 250 8.50 20.31 -2.49
C ARG A 250 9.65 19.45 -1.92
N LEU A 251 9.56 18.11 -2.05
CA LEU A 251 10.64 17.22 -1.62
C LEU A 251 11.90 17.38 -2.49
N ILE A 252 11.76 17.71 -3.79
CA ILE A 252 12.92 18.10 -4.61
C ILE A 252 13.54 19.39 -4.06
N GLU A 253 12.77 20.41 -3.73
CA GLU A 253 13.26 21.68 -3.20
C GLU A 253 14.02 21.53 -1.89
N THR A 254 13.50 20.70 -0.99
CA THR A 254 14.12 20.43 0.32
C THR A 254 15.18 19.33 0.27
N GLN A 255 15.33 18.63 -0.87
CA GLN A 255 16.22 17.47 -1.04
C GLN A 255 15.94 16.33 -0.05
N LEU A 256 14.71 16.23 0.44
CA LEU A 256 14.31 15.17 1.36
C LEU A 256 14.03 13.85 0.59
N ARG A 257 14.74 12.80 0.93
CA ARG A 257 14.69 11.49 0.28
C ARG A 257 14.21 10.44 1.26
N PRO A 258 13.67 9.30 0.82
CA PRO A 258 13.17 8.26 1.72
C PRO A 258 14.14 7.83 2.81
N ARG A 259 15.41 7.58 2.49
CA ARG A 259 16.41 7.13 3.49
C ARG A 259 16.89 8.22 4.45
N ASP A 260 16.50 9.48 4.24
CA ASP A 260 16.80 10.57 5.17
C ASP A 260 15.85 10.57 6.37
N PHE A 261 14.65 9.97 6.24
CA PHE A 261 13.64 9.97 7.29
C PHE A 261 13.11 8.58 7.67
N ILE A 262 13.22 7.58 6.80
CA ILE A 262 12.82 6.21 7.11
C ILE A 262 13.92 5.51 7.90
N THR A 263 13.58 5.10 9.10
CA THR A 263 14.48 4.47 10.06
C THR A 263 13.92 3.12 10.51
N ARG A 264 14.65 2.39 11.34
CA ARG A 264 14.12 1.19 11.98
C ARG A 264 12.82 1.45 12.74
N LYS A 265 12.69 2.59 13.44
CA LYS A 265 11.45 3.00 14.11
C LYS A 265 10.25 3.09 13.15
N SER A 266 10.48 3.52 11.90
CA SER A 266 9.42 3.58 10.88
C SER A 266 8.88 2.17 10.56
N PHE A 267 9.75 1.16 10.47
CA PHE A 267 9.34 -0.23 10.27
C PHE A 267 8.66 -0.82 11.52
N GLU A 268 9.08 -0.43 12.70
CA GLU A 268 8.41 -0.82 13.95
C GLU A 268 6.99 -0.23 14.02
N ASN A 269 6.80 1.02 13.61
CA ASN A 269 5.48 1.64 13.47
C ASN A 269 4.60 0.89 12.46
N ALA A 270 5.16 0.51 11.31
CA ALA A 270 4.45 -0.25 10.29
C ALA A 270 4.00 -1.63 10.82
N ALA A 271 4.88 -2.34 11.53
CA ALA A 271 4.54 -3.62 12.15
C ALA A 271 3.42 -3.48 13.20
N ALA A 272 3.49 -2.43 14.03
CA ALA A 272 2.46 -2.11 15.02
C ALA A 272 1.10 -1.81 14.34
N VAL A 273 1.09 -1.07 13.24
CA VAL A 273 -0.12 -0.79 12.45
C VAL A 273 -0.73 -2.07 11.87
N ILE A 274 0.10 -2.96 11.31
CA ILE A 274 -0.37 -4.27 10.80
C ILE A 274 -0.98 -5.10 11.93
N ALA A 275 -0.33 -5.14 13.08
CA ALA A 275 -0.82 -5.87 14.25
C ALA A 275 -2.15 -5.29 14.76
N ALA A 276 -2.24 -3.97 14.88
CA ALA A 276 -3.41 -3.25 15.39
C ALA A 276 -4.63 -3.32 14.48
N THR A 277 -4.43 -3.49 13.17
CA THR A 277 -5.50 -3.59 12.17
C THR A 277 -5.89 -5.03 11.83
N GLY A 278 -5.27 -6.04 12.46
CA GLY A 278 -5.46 -7.43 12.03
C GLY A 278 -5.11 -7.61 10.55
N GLY A 279 -4.03 -6.95 10.10
CA GLY A 279 -3.63 -6.87 8.71
C GLY A 279 -3.16 -8.21 8.11
N SER A 280 -2.67 -8.14 6.88
CA SER A 280 -2.22 -9.30 6.13
C SER A 280 -0.92 -9.89 6.69
N THR A 281 -0.81 -11.23 6.69
CA THR A 281 0.44 -11.96 6.97
C THR A 281 1.56 -11.59 5.99
N ASN A 282 1.24 -11.12 4.79
CA ASN A 282 2.20 -10.61 3.82
C ASN A 282 3.07 -9.46 4.38
N GLY A 283 2.60 -8.74 5.42
CA GLY A 283 3.41 -7.73 6.10
C GLY A 283 4.72 -8.28 6.67
N GLY A 284 4.69 -9.51 7.22
CA GLY A 284 5.89 -10.20 7.71
C GLY A 284 6.90 -10.57 6.62
N LEU A 285 6.49 -10.57 5.35
CA LEU A 285 7.35 -10.76 4.18
C LEU A 285 7.80 -9.42 3.57
N HIS A 286 6.87 -8.46 3.46
CA HIS A 286 7.13 -7.22 2.74
C HIS A 286 7.96 -6.21 3.57
N LEU A 287 7.74 -6.11 4.88
CA LEU A 287 8.52 -5.18 5.70
C LEU A 287 10.01 -5.54 5.74
N PRO A 288 10.44 -6.81 5.94
CA PRO A 288 11.84 -7.18 5.81
C PRO A 288 12.43 -6.88 4.42
N ALA A 289 11.69 -7.14 3.34
CA ALA A 289 12.14 -6.83 1.98
C ALA A 289 12.35 -5.32 1.76
N MET A 290 11.40 -4.49 2.20
CA MET A 290 11.50 -3.03 2.13
C MET A 290 12.65 -2.49 3.01
N ALA A 291 12.84 -3.04 4.21
CA ALA A 291 13.93 -2.67 5.10
C ALA A 291 15.30 -3.00 4.49
N HIS A 292 15.41 -4.13 3.80
CA HIS A 292 16.60 -4.52 3.06
C HIS A 292 16.99 -3.47 2.01
N GLU A 293 16.04 -2.92 1.26
CA GLU A 293 16.27 -1.85 0.28
C GLU A 293 16.84 -0.57 0.91
N CYS A 294 16.58 -0.36 2.20
CA CYS A 294 17.14 0.76 2.97
C CYS A 294 18.48 0.43 3.65
N GLY A 295 18.93 -0.82 3.64
CA GLY A 295 20.04 -1.28 4.45
C GLY A 295 19.72 -1.35 5.96
N ILE A 296 18.43 -1.46 6.31
CA ILE A 296 17.95 -1.55 7.68
C ILE A 296 17.74 -3.02 8.05
N SER A 297 18.30 -3.46 9.18
CA SER A 297 18.03 -4.79 9.70
C SER A 297 16.63 -4.84 10.34
N PHE A 298 15.73 -5.59 9.73
CA PHE A 298 14.37 -5.85 10.21
C PHE A 298 13.94 -7.24 9.77
N THR A 299 13.60 -8.11 10.71
CA THR A 299 13.35 -9.53 10.49
C THR A 299 11.91 -9.91 10.81
N LEU A 300 11.52 -11.15 10.44
CA LEU A 300 10.23 -11.72 10.85
C LEU A 300 10.11 -11.81 12.39
N ARG A 301 11.21 -12.00 13.10
CA ARG A 301 11.22 -12.02 14.57
C ARG A 301 10.89 -10.65 15.14
N ASP A 302 11.51 -9.60 14.62
CA ASP A 302 11.19 -8.21 15.03
C ASP A 302 9.71 -7.91 14.80
N PHE A 303 9.17 -8.29 13.64
CA PHE A 303 7.76 -8.15 13.32
C PHE A 303 6.86 -8.88 14.35
N ALA A 304 7.18 -10.13 14.66
CA ALA A 304 6.40 -10.95 15.58
C ALA A 304 6.41 -10.40 17.02
N GLU A 305 7.57 -9.92 17.50
CA GLU A 305 7.71 -9.30 18.83
C GLU A 305 6.87 -8.02 18.95
N ILE A 306 6.85 -7.20 17.90
CA ILE A 306 6.01 -5.99 17.86
C ILE A 306 4.54 -6.37 17.84
N ALA A 307 4.15 -7.34 17.01
CA ALA A 307 2.77 -7.81 16.93
C ALA A 307 2.27 -8.37 18.27
N GLN A 308 3.13 -9.06 19.02
CA GLN A 308 2.78 -9.62 20.33
C GLN A 308 2.46 -8.54 21.39
N ARG A 309 3.13 -7.40 21.35
CA ARG A 309 2.94 -6.30 22.31
C ARG A 309 1.91 -5.27 21.90
N THR A 310 1.47 -5.25 20.64
CA THR A 310 0.56 -4.25 20.09
C THR A 310 -0.89 -4.79 20.12
N PRO A 311 -1.86 -4.09 20.73
CA PRO A 311 -3.23 -4.57 20.77
C PRO A 311 -3.91 -4.52 19.41
N HIS A 312 -4.81 -5.48 19.13
CA HIS A 312 -5.69 -5.44 17.96
C HIS A 312 -6.88 -4.52 18.27
N ILE A 313 -6.98 -3.38 17.58
CA ILE A 313 -7.97 -2.34 17.89
C ILE A 313 -8.88 -1.97 16.71
N ALA A 314 -8.56 -2.34 15.48
CA ALA A 314 -9.43 -2.04 14.33
C ALA A 314 -10.24 -3.28 13.90
N ASP A 315 -11.57 -3.15 13.92
CA ASP A 315 -12.54 -4.25 13.70
C ASP A 315 -12.82 -4.45 12.20
N LEU A 316 -11.79 -4.85 11.44
CA LEU A 316 -11.82 -4.91 9.99
C LEU A 316 -11.95 -6.32 9.43
N LYS A 317 -12.78 -6.51 8.38
CA LYS A 317 -12.83 -7.76 7.59
C LYS A 317 -11.44 -8.12 7.05
N PRO A 318 -11.07 -9.41 6.94
CA PRO A 318 -11.93 -10.59 7.12
C PRO A 318 -12.09 -11.07 8.57
N GLY A 319 -11.33 -10.55 9.52
CA GLY A 319 -11.40 -10.96 10.93
C GLY A 319 -12.41 -10.18 11.77
N GLY A 320 -12.97 -9.11 11.25
CA GLY A 320 -13.91 -8.22 11.91
C GLY A 320 -15.13 -7.90 11.05
N ARG A 321 -15.83 -6.81 11.41
CA ARG A 321 -17.13 -6.44 10.84
C ARG A 321 -17.06 -5.45 9.67
N PHE A 322 -16.12 -4.53 9.71
CA PHE A 322 -16.07 -3.33 8.88
C PHE A 322 -15.10 -3.47 7.68
N VAL A 323 -15.26 -2.59 6.70
CA VAL A 323 -14.39 -2.53 5.51
C VAL A 323 -13.51 -1.28 5.50
N ALA A 324 -12.61 -1.16 4.53
CA ALA A 324 -11.67 -0.04 4.41
C ALA A 324 -12.38 1.33 4.31
N LYS A 325 -13.54 1.40 3.63
CA LYS A 325 -14.38 2.60 3.58
C LYS A 325 -14.78 3.07 4.98
N ASP A 326 -15.26 2.15 5.81
CA ASP A 326 -15.71 2.45 7.18
C ASP A 326 -14.54 2.95 8.04
N MET A 327 -13.34 2.37 7.86
CA MET A 327 -12.14 2.87 8.53
C MET A 327 -11.84 4.31 8.13
N GLY A 328 -11.99 4.66 6.85
CA GLY A 328 -11.84 6.03 6.36
C GLY A 328 -12.81 6.99 7.04
N GLU A 329 -14.08 6.61 7.11
CA GLU A 329 -15.14 7.37 7.75
C GLU A 329 -14.95 7.50 9.27
N ALA A 330 -14.31 6.54 9.91
CA ALA A 330 -13.93 6.58 11.33
C ALA A 330 -12.72 7.47 11.64
N GLY A 331 -12.13 8.13 10.64
CA GLY A 331 -10.96 9.01 10.80
C GLY A 331 -9.66 8.43 10.23
N GLY A 332 -9.70 7.22 9.69
CA GLY A 332 -8.62 6.59 8.91
C GLY A 332 -7.31 6.39 9.70
N MET A 333 -6.22 6.36 8.96
CA MET A 333 -4.89 6.19 9.54
C MET A 333 -4.48 7.24 10.57
N PRO A 334 -4.79 8.55 10.42
CA PRO A 334 -4.48 9.52 11.47
C PRO A 334 -5.13 9.20 12.82
N MET A 335 -6.38 8.72 12.85
CA MET A 335 -7.04 8.29 14.09
C MET A 335 -6.35 7.07 14.68
N LEU A 336 -6.04 6.06 13.85
CA LEU A 336 -5.34 4.86 14.29
C LEU A 336 -3.95 5.19 14.86
N LEU A 337 -3.17 5.99 14.13
CA LEU A 337 -1.82 6.39 14.57
C LEU A 337 -1.87 7.19 15.87
N LYS A 338 -2.81 8.12 16.03
CA LYS A 338 -2.99 8.86 17.28
C LYS A 338 -3.29 7.91 18.45
N THR A 339 -4.24 7.00 18.25
CA THR A 339 -4.63 6.01 19.27
C THR A 339 -3.46 5.14 19.72
N LEU A 340 -2.64 4.66 18.76
CA LEU A 340 -1.44 3.87 19.05
C LEU A 340 -0.33 4.71 19.70
N LEU A 341 -0.18 5.96 19.30
CA LEU A 341 0.80 6.89 19.86
C LEU A 341 0.50 7.22 21.32
N GLU A 342 -0.74 7.55 21.63
CA GLU A 342 -1.21 7.83 23.00
C GLU A 342 -1.09 6.60 23.90
N GLY A 343 -1.24 5.40 23.32
CA GLY A 343 -1.02 4.13 24.01
C GLY A 343 0.45 3.73 24.17
N GLY A 344 1.40 4.45 23.55
CA GLY A 344 2.83 4.15 23.62
C GLY A 344 3.28 2.99 22.73
N TYR A 345 2.49 2.63 21.70
CA TYR A 345 2.76 1.47 20.81
C TYR A 345 3.56 1.83 19.55
N ILE A 346 3.67 3.12 19.21
CA ILE A 346 4.44 3.62 18.07
C ILE A 346 5.34 4.78 18.43
N HIS A 347 6.33 5.04 17.58
CA HIS A 347 7.29 6.14 17.70
C HIS A 347 6.74 7.39 17.00
N GLY A 348 6.40 8.43 17.75
CA GLY A 348 5.86 9.67 17.21
C GLY A 348 6.90 10.59 16.58
N ASP A 349 8.18 10.39 16.86
CA ASP A 349 9.30 11.20 16.37
C ASP A 349 9.76 10.84 14.91
N CYS A 350 9.14 9.85 14.29
CA CYS A 350 9.42 9.50 12.90
C CYS A 350 8.95 10.61 11.96
N MET A 351 9.87 11.11 11.12
CA MET A 351 9.60 12.10 10.08
C MET A 351 8.83 11.50 8.91
N THR A 352 8.11 12.33 8.17
CA THR A 352 7.31 11.95 7.01
C THR A 352 7.52 12.89 5.83
N ILE A 353 6.98 12.54 4.66
CA ILE A 353 6.99 13.39 3.45
C ILE A 353 6.30 14.75 3.63
N THR A 354 5.52 14.94 4.70
CA THR A 354 4.93 16.26 5.00
C THR A 354 5.95 17.27 5.51
N GLY A 355 7.17 16.83 5.87
CA GLY A 355 8.17 17.61 6.58
C GLY A 355 7.88 17.75 8.07
N LYS A 356 6.95 16.95 8.59
CA LYS A 356 6.55 16.87 10.00
C LYS A 356 6.69 15.43 10.50
N THR A 357 6.80 15.28 11.82
CA THR A 357 6.77 13.96 12.46
C THR A 357 5.34 13.37 12.46
N ILE A 358 5.24 12.07 12.75
CA ILE A 358 3.94 11.40 12.94
C ILE A 358 3.15 12.10 14.04
N ALA A 359 3.79 12.39 15.20
CA ALA A 359 3.13 13.09 16.31
C ALA A 359 2.56 14.46 15.89
N GLU A 360 3.33 15.25 15.12
CA GLU A 360 2.88 16.54 14.60
C GLU A 360 1.73 16.42 13.59
N ASN A 361 1.74 15.37 12.76
CA ASN A 361 0.68 15.13 11.78
C ASN A 361 -0.65 14.74 12.42
N VAL A 362 -0.62 14.07 13.58
CA VAL A 362 -1.85 13.57 14.24
C VAL A 362 -2.29 14.39 15.46
N LYS A 363 -1.56 15.46 15.82
CA LYS A 363 -1.82 16.25 17.04
C LYS A 363 -3.25 16.79 17.14
N ASP A 364 -3.79 17.26 16.01
CA ASP A 364 -5.10 17.90 15.93
C ASP A 364 -6.24 16.91 15.61
N VAL A 365 -5.95 15.62 15.48
CA VAL A 365 -6.97 14.58 15.29
C VAL A 365 -7.80 14.45 16.56
N VAL A 366 -9.12 14.49 16.43
CA VAL A 366 -10.05 14.37 17.55
C VAL A 366 -10.70 13.00 17.53
N TRP A 367 -10.73 12.35 18.69
CA TRP A 367 -11.44 11.07 18.86
C TRP A 367 -12.93 11.21 18.50
N ARG A 368 -13.48 10.19 17.89
CA ARG A 368 -14.88 10.14 17.48
C ARG A 368 -15.60 9.05 18.26
N ASP A 369 -16.55 9.46 19.10
CA ASP A 369 -17.37 8.54 19.91
C ASP A 369 -18.51 7.87 19.10
N ASP A 370 -18.79 8.37 17.90
CA ASP A 370 -19.85 7.91 17.00
C ASP A 370 -19.39 6.78 16.05
N GLN A 371 -18.24 6.16 16.30
CA GLN A 371 -17.69 5.08 15.49
C GLN A 371 -17.29 3.86 16.34
N GLU A 372 -17.33 2.68 15.77
CA GLU A 372 -16.96 1.40 16.39
C GLU A 372 -15.81 0.68 15.66
N VAL A 373 -15.30 1.27 14.58
CA VAL A 373 -14.28 0.65 13.69
C VAL A 373 -12.93 0.60 14.38
N ILE A 374 -12.51 1.73 14.98
CA ILE A 374 -11.26 1.85 15.72
C ILE A 374 -11.61 1.93 17.22
N ARG A 375 -11.17 0.95 17.99
CA ARG A 375 -11.37 0.94 19.44
C ARG A 375 -10.24 1.65 20.16
N PRO A 376 -10.51 2.22 21.36
CA PRO A 376 -9.44 2.72 22.20
C PRO A 376 -8.54 1.57 22.69
N VAL A 377 -7.26 1.84 22.91
CA VAL A 377 -6.31 0.83 23.41
C VAL A 377 -6.67 0.26 24.79
N SER A 378 -7.49 0.95 25.55
CA SER A 378 -8.06 0.49 26.83
C SER A 378 -9.16 -0.58 26.69
N ASN A 379 -9.74 -0.71 25.48
CA ASN A 379 -10.79 -1.71 25.18
C ASN A 379 -10.57 -2.34 23.80
N PRO A 380 -9.44 -3.07 23.60
CA PRO A 380 -9.10 -3.65 22.31
C PRO A 380 -9.96 -4.89 22.01
N LEU A 381 -9.96 -5.33 20.74
CA LEU A 381 -10.50 -6.62 20.32
C LEU A 381 -9.67 -7.78 20.89
N SER A 382 -8.36 -7.59 20.97
CA SER A 382 -7.42 -8.51 21.59
C SER A 382 -6.26 -7.70 22.21
N PRO A 383 -5.72 -8.13 23.36
CA PRO A 383 -4.55 -7.50 23.96
C PRO A 383 -3.27 -7.67 23.15
N THR A 384 -3.26 -8.58 22.19
CA THR A 384 -2.17 -8.84 21.24
C THR A 384 -2.67 -8.61 19.82
N GLY A 385 -1.74 -8.39 18.89
CA GLY A 385 -2.05 -8.13 17.49
C GLY A 385 -2.79 -9.27 16.80
N GLY A 386 -3.44 -8.93 15.67
CA GLY A 386 -4.20 -9.88 14.86
C GLY A 386 -3.34 -10.86 14.06
N VAL A 387 -2.00 -10.80 14.21
CA VAL A 387 -1.03 -11.70 13.57
C VAL A 387 0.00 -12.17 14.58
N VAL A 388 0.47 -13.42 14.46
CA VAL A 388 1.39 -14.07 15.38
C VAL A 388 2.51 -14.77 14.62
N GLY A 389 3.75 -14.64 15.09
CA GLY A 389 4.87 -15.43 14.60
C GLY A 389 4.96 -16.78 15.32
N LEU A 390 5.27 -17.82 14.57
CA LEU A 390 5.42 -19.18 15.07
C LEU A 390 6.81 -19.72 14.72
N TRP A 391 7.40 -20.50 15.63
CA TRP A 391 8.65 -21.20 15.41
C TRP A 391 8.54 -22.65 15.90
N GLY A 392 9.15 -23.57 15.16
CA GLY A 392 9.13 -24.99 15.50
C GLY A 392 9.88 -25.85 14.49
N SER A 393 9.82 -27.15 14.63
CA SER A 393 10.50 -28.10 13.74
C SER A 393 10.06 -28.04 12.28
N LEU A 394 8.79 -27.65 12.01
CA LEU A 394 8.30 -27.44 10.64
C LEU A 394 8.71 -26.10 10.04
N ALA A 395 8.96 -25.08 10.85
CA ALA A 395 9.35 -23.75 10.43
C ALA A 395 10.42 -23.19 11.38
N PRO A 396 11.66 -23.68 11.29
CA PRO A 396 12.75 -23.27 12.18
C PRO A 396 13.14 -21.78 12.01
N GLU A 397 12.98 -21.26 10.80
CA GLU A 397 13.23 -19.84 10.49
C GLU A 397 12.02 -18.95 10.79
N GLY A 398 10.87 -19.53 11.11
CA GLY A 398 9.64 -18.86 11.47
C GLY A 398 8.55 -19.00 10.43
N ALA A 399 7.32 -18.84 10.90
CA ALA A 399 6.10 -18.73 10.11
C ALA A 399 5.22 -17.65 10.71
N ILE A 400 4.18 -17.24 10.00
CA ILE A 400 3.23 -16.23 10.46
C ILE A 400 1.81 -16.74 10.27
N VAL A 401 0.96 -16.49 11.26
CA VAL A 401 -0.46 -16.84 11.22
C VAL A 401 -1.33 -15.63 11.56
N LYS A 402 -2.43 -15.48 10.85
CA LYS A 402 -3.47 -14.51 11.17
C LYS A 402 -4.39 -15.11 12.22
N VAL A 403 -4.52 -14.43 13.36
CA VAL A 403 -5.39 -14.81 14.47
C VAL A 403 -6.57 -13.84 14.65
N ALA A 404 -6.60 -12.76 13.91
CA ALA A 404 -7.74 -11.85 13.87
C ALA A 404 -9.02 -12.61 13.46
N GLY A 405 -10.08 -12.50 14.26
CA GLY A 405 -11.33 -13.23 14.06
C GLY A 405 -11.35 -14.67 14.54
N MET A 406 -10.23 -15.23 15.02
CA MET A 406 -10.21 -16.55 15.63
C MET A 406 -10.78 -16.52 17.05
N THR A 407 -11.96 -17.10 17.24
CA THR A 407 -12.64 -17.19 18.54
C THR A 407 -12.37 -18.50 19.28
N SER A 408 -11.90 -19.54 18.56
CA SER A 408 -11.64 -20.88 19.09
C SER A 408 -10.43 -21.53 18.40
N HIS A 409 -10.02 -22.71 18.87
CA HIS A 409 -9.00 -23.57 18.24
C HIS A 409 -7.60 -22.95 18.12
N ARG A 410 -7.19 -22.13 19.09
CA ARG A 410 -5.82 -21.58 19.16
C ARG A 410 -4.75 -22.63 19.54
N SER A 411 -5.17 -23.83 19.94
CA SER A 411 -4.31 -24.95 20.23
C SER A 411 -4.95 -26.23 19.74
N HIS A 412 -4.21 -27.07 19.03
CA HIS A 412 -4.65 -28.36 18.55
C HIS A 412 -3.52 -29.38 18.64
N ARG A 413 -3.87 -30.62 18.99
CA ARG A 413 -2.96 -31.76 18.95
C ARG A 413 -3.68 -32.94 18.31
N GLY A 414 -3.08 -33.51 17.27
CA GLY A 414 -3.66 -34.64 16.55
C GLY A 414 -2.70 -35.22 15.52
N PRO A 415 -3.06 -36.32 14.85
CA PRO A 415 -2.31 -36.86 13.74
C PRO A 415 -2.33 -35.89 12.54
N ALA A 416 -1.18 -35.75 11.87
CA ALA A 416 -1.09 -34.96 10.65
C ALA A 416 -1.54 -35.79 9.45
N ARG A 417 -2.35 -35.19 8.56
CA ARG A 417 -2.61 -35.70 7.21
C ARG A 417 -1.73 -34.90 6.24
N VAL A 418 -0.82 -35.59 5.57
CA VAL A 418 0.19 -34.96 4.70
C VAL A 418 -0.23 -35.09 3.23
N PHE A 419 0.02 -34.03 2.45
CA PHE A 419 -0.26 -33.97 1.02
C PHE A 419 0.98 -33.48 0.28
N ASP A 420 1.18 -33.93 -0.99
CA ASP A 420 2.31 -33.54 -1.81
C ASP A 420 2.11 -32.21 -2.56
N GLY A 421 0.94 -31.57 -2.39
CA GLY A 421 0.63 -30.29 -3.02
C GLY A 421 -0.67 -29.68 -2.52
N GLU A 422 -0.84 -28.40 -2.83
CA GLU A 422 -1.97 -27.57 -2.43
C GLU A 422 -3.30 -28.12 -2.95
N GLU A 423 -3.36 -28.50 -4.22
CA GLU A 423 -4.56 -29.02 -4.89
C GLU A 423 -5.14 -30.25 -4.19
N ALA A 424 -4.30 -31.22 -3.86
CA ALA A 424 -4.71 -32.45 -3.17
C ALA A 424 -5.19 -32.16 -1.74
N CYS A 425 -4.57 -31.17 -1.07
CA CYS A 425 -4.99 -30.73 0.26
C CYS A 425 -6.35 -30.02 0.20
N PHE A 426 -6.51 -29.10 -0.76
CA PHE A 426 -7.77 -28.36 -0.96
C PHE A 426 -8.94 -29.31 -1.22
N GLN A 427 -8.78 -30.23 -2.18
CA GLN A 427 -9.81 -31.24 -2.51
C GLN A 427 -10.15 -32.15 -1.32
N ALA A 428 -9.18 -32.42 -0.44
CA ALA A 428 -9.44 -33.21 0.77
C ALA A 428 -10.24 -32.42 1.80
N VAL A 429 -10.00 -31.11 1.93
CA VAL A 429 -10.78 -30.21 2.81
C VAL A 429 -12.21 -30.05 2.30
N GLU A 430 -12.41 -29.91 0.98
CA GLU A 430 -13.76 -29.83 0.37
C GLU A 430 -14.62 -31.07 0.63
N ARG A 431 -13.98 -32.24 0.67
CA ARG A 431 -14.68 -33.52 0.90
C ARG A 431 -14.95 -33.84 2.37
N GLY A 432 -14.37 -33.08 3.30
CA GLY A 432 -14.47 -33.27 4.76
C GLY A 432 -13.45 -34.29 5.30
#